data_834b88ef02eb0cc47b6ecd3689802ed8
#
_entry.id   834b88ef02eb0cc47b6ecd3689802ed8
#
_cell.length_a   1.000
_cell.length_b   1.000
_cell.length_c   1.000
_cell.angle_alpha   90.00
_cell.angle_beta   90.00
_cell.angle_gamma   90.00
#
_symmetry.space_group_name_H-M   'P 1'
#
loop_
_entity.id
_entity.type
_entity.pdbx_description
1 polymer ?
#
loop_
_entity_poly.entity_id
_entity_poly.type
_entity_poly.pdbx_seq_one_letter_code
_entity_poly.pdbx_strand_id
1 'polypeptide(L)'
;MFPKEFRYSPRNLIDLLTEMKDTSELMVDLAYSAMVYDDEDIAEEVLNLEDKMDTLDYHMKMAAMLSTRRVDEAEELLGVLKVAASSENIANAAGDIAKIVLMNMGIPMELKIALREAEETIVRATVAEESVMSGRTLGDLELDIETGMWVIAIRRSEDWIYDPDRETRLRQGDVLIARGHDEGVPLFFQMATTKKFIPREIEHDKVLKDLEHAVDIIVDMKNMSELSVGLAYSAILFDNEDIAYEVSALEAEMDSMKYELQHWVLETAKHVDDVNVLRGILHLASASEAISDAAYGIADTVLRDIELHPIITLAVRNSEEVITRLQ
;
A
#
# COMPACT_ATOMS: atom_id res chain seq x y z
N MET A 1 -7.15 -11.87 17.65
CA MET A 1 -7.98 -13.04 18.05
C MET A 1 -7.48 -14.22 17.22
N PHE A 2 -6.99 -15.32 17.82
CA PHE A 2 -6.45 -16.43 17.02
C PHE A 2 -7.54 -17.05 16.13
N PRO A 3 -7.24 -17.35 14.85
CA PRO A 3 -8.18 -18.03 13.97
C PRO A 3 -8.65 -19.36 14.56
N LYS A 4 -9.92 -19.68 14.42
CA LYS A 4 -10.56 -20.84 15.09
C LYS A 4 -10.01 -22.21 14.70
N GLU A 5 -9.24 -22.32 13.60
CA GLU A 5 -8.63 -23.59 13.13
C GLU A 5 -7.24 -23.30 12.54
N PHE A 6 -6.27 -23.02 13.38
CA PHE A 6 -4.91 -22.83 12.93
C PHE A 6 -4.18 -24.18 12.90
N ARG A 7 -3.69 -24.61 11.74
CA ARG A 7 -2.78 -25.72 11.59
C ARG A 7 -1.41 -25.19 11.14
N TYR A 8 -0.41 -25.33 11.99
CA TYR A 8 0.97 -25.05 11.59
C TYR A 8 1.35 -25.94 10.40
N SER A 9 1.83 -25.32 9.33
CA SER A 9 2.45 -25.95 8.18
C SER A 9 3.90 -25.46 8.10
N PRO A 10 4.91 -26.33 8.07
CA PRO A 10 6.30 -25.91 7.93
C PRO A 10 6.48 -25.12 6.63
N ARG A 11 6.95 -23.90 6.74
CA ARG A 11 7.29 -23.01 5.62
C ARG A 11 8.67 -22.41 5.83
N ASN A 12 9.35 -22.06 4.76
CA ASN A 12 10.63 -21.38 4.82
C ASN A 12 10.43 -19.94 5.33
N LEU A 13 11.32 -19.47 6.21
CA LEU A 13 11.28 -18.11 6.74
C LEU A 13 11.46 -17.05 5.64
N ILE A 14 12.27 -17.32 4.62
CA ILE A 14 12.47 -16.41 3.48
C ILE A 14 11.14 -16.24 2.73
N ASP A 15 10.48 -17.36 2.37
CA ASP A 15 9.23 -17.33 1.62
C ASP A 15 8.12 -16.61 2.41
N LEU A 16 8.06 -16.84 3.73
CA LEU A 16 7.11 -16.17 4.61
C LEU A 16 7.34 -14.66 4.65
N LEU A 17 8.60 -14.23 4.82
CA LEU A 17 8.93 -12.81 4.91
C LEU A 17 8.73 -12.10 3.56
N THR A 18 9.08 -12.76 2.45
CA THR A 18 8.79 -12.24 1.10
C THR A 18 7.28 -12.05 0.91
N GLU A 19 6.48 -13.07 1.23
CA GLU A 19 5.03 -12.98 1.09
C GLU A 19 4.41 -11.90 2.01
N MET A 20 4.94 -11.73 3.24
CA MET A 20 4.50 -10.67 4.14
C MET A 20 4.80 -9.28 3.59
N LYS A 21 6.03 -9.08 3.06
CA LYS A 21 6.42 -7.83 2.43
C LYS A 21 5.50 -7.50 1.24
N ASP A 22 5.40 -8.41 0.28
CA ASP A 22 4.64 -8.18 -0.96
C ASP A 22 3.16 -7.96 -0.66
N THR A 23 2.60 -8.73 0.31
CA THR A 23 1.20 -8.57 0.71
C THR A 23 0.97 -7.21 1.39
N SER A 24 1.88 -6.73 2.25
CA SER A 24 1.70 -5.44 2.95
C SER A 24 1.76 -4.26 1.99
N GLU A 25 2.67 -4.26 1.01
CA GLU A 25 2.78 -3.22 -0.02
C GLU A 25 1.51 -3.20 -0.90
N LEU A 26 1.09 -4.37 -1.39
CA LEU A 26 -0.15 -4.48 -2.16
C LEU A 26 -1.38 -3.98 -1.40
N MET A 27 -1.47 -4.27 -0.10
CA MET A 27 -2.59 -3.82 0.72
C MET A 27 -2.66 -2.31 0.84
N VAL A 28 -1.53 -1.61 0.90
CA VAL A 28 -1.49 -0.13 0.89
C VAL A 28 -2.08 0.40 -0.41
N ASP A 29 -1.63 -0.11 -1.56
CA ASP A 29 -2.13 0.30 -2.88
C ASP A 29 -3.64 0.03 -3.02
N LEU A 30 -4.10 -1.15 -2.62
CA LEU A 30 -5.51 -1.51 -2.68
C LEU A 30 -6.38 -0.65 -1.74
N ALA A 31 -5.89 -0.35 -0.54
CA ALA A 31 -6.61 0.46 0.43
C ALA A 31 -6.84 1.89 -0.06
N TYR A 32 -5.82 2.53 -0.61
CA TYR A 32 -5.96 3.85 -1.26
C TYR A 32 -6.88 3.77 -2.48
N SER A 33 -6.77 2.72 -3.30
CA SER A 33 -7.66 2.50 -4.43
C SER A 33 -9.13 2.39 -3.99
N ALA A 34 -9.42 1.57 -2.98
CA ALA A 34 -10.77 1.43 -2.42
C ALA A 34 -11.35 2.77 -2.00
N MET A 35 -10.56 3.58 -1.28
CA MET A 35 -10.99 4.88 -0.78
C MET A 35 -11.21 5.90 -1.92
N VAL A 36 -10.30 5.97 -2.88
CA VAL A 36 -10.36 6.92 -4.01
C VAL A 36 -11.55 6.63 -4.93
N TYR A 37 -11.90 5.35 -5.11
CA TYR A 37 -12.97 4.91 -5.99
C TYR A 37 -14.29 4.58 -5.29
N ASP A 38 -14.36 4.67 -3.94
CA ASP A 38 -15.49 4.21 -3.12
C ASP A 38 -15.88 2.76 -3.46
N ASP A 39 -14.88 1.89 -3.58
CA ASP A 39 -15.06 0.50 -3.99
C ASP A 39 -15.06 -0.42 -2.77
N GLU A 40 -16.27 -0.83 -2.34
CA GLU A 40 -16.44 -1.71 -1.18
C GLU A 40 -15.82 -3.10 -1.41
N ASP A 41 -15.83 -3.62 -2.65
CA ASP A 41 -15.27 -4.93 -2.97
C ASP A 41 -13.74 -4.93 -2.79
N ILE A 42 -13.05 -3.84 -3.20
CA ILE A 42 -11.62 -3.68 -2.95
C ILE A 42 -11.35 -3.54 -1.45
N ALA A 43 -12.18 -2.77 -0.74
CA ALA A 43 -12.02 -2.59 0.70
C ALA A 43 -12.21 -3.90 1.48
N GLU A 44 -13.20 -4.73 1.11
CA GLU A 44 -13.39 -6.06 1.70
C GLU A 44 -12.18 -6.96 1.42
N GLU A 45 -11.59 -6.87 0.22
CA GLU A 45 -10.41 -7.66 -0.12
C GLU A 45 -9.17 -7.26 0.69
N VAL A 46 -8.99 -5.98 0.98
CA VAL A 46 -7.93 -5.54 1.91
C VAL A 46 -8.09 -6.19 3.29
N LEU A 47 -9.33 -6.31 3.81
CA LEU A 47 -9.57 -7.00 5.09
C LEU A 47 -9.33 -8.51 5.00
N ASN A 48 -9.60 -9.15 3.86
CA ASN A 48 -9.26 -10.56 3.65
C ASN A 48 -7.73 -10.77 3.64
N LEU A 49 -6.99 -9.81 3.07
CA LEU A 49 -5.53 -9.82 3.10
C LEU A 49 -4.97 -9.52 4.51
N GLU A 50 -5.64 -8.68 5.33
CA GLU A 50 -5.33 -8.47 6.76
C GLU A 50 -5.41 -9.81 7.53
N ASP A 51 -6.49 -10.58 7.36
CA ASP A 51 -6.63 -11.92 7.96
C ASP A 51 -5.54 -12.91 7.48
N LYS A 52 -5.15 -12.81 6.21
CA LYS A 52 -4.03 -13.58 5.65
C LYS A 52 -2.72 -13.18 6.30
N MET A 53 -2.47 -11.87 6.49
CA MET A 53 -1.26 -11.34 7.11
C MET A 53 -1.12 -11.81 8.56
N ASP A 54 -2.20 -11.80 9.35
CA ASP A 54 -2.25 -12.38 10.70
C ASP A 54 -1.81 -13.85 10.70
N THR A 55 -2.23 -14.60 9.69
CA THR A 55 -1.84 -16.01 9.53
C THR A 55 -0.37 -16.17 9.19
N LEU A 56 0.18 -15.32 8.31
CA LEU A 56 1.59 -15.30 7.94
C LEU A 56 2.47 -14.93 9.14
N ASP A 57 2.11 -13.91 9.90
CA ASP A 57 2.82 -13.49 11.12
C ASP A 57 2.87 -14.63 12.17
N TYR A 58 1.76 -15.34 12.36
CA TYR A 58 1.75 -16.50 13.24
C TYR A 58 2.70 -17.60 12.74
N HIS A 59 2.67 -17.92 11.42
CA HIS A 59 3.59 -18.90 10.84
C HIS A 59 5.05 -18.47 10.99
N MET A 60 5.34 -17.19 10.80
CA MET A 60 6.67 -16.61 10.95
C MET A 60 7.19 -16.80 12.38
N LYS A 61 6.37 -16.40 13.37
CA LYS A 61 6.72 -16.56 14.80
C LYS A 61 6.95 -18.03 15.18
N MET A 62 6.09 -18.94 14.72
CA MET A 62 6.25 -20.37 14.97
C MET A 62 7.50 -20.94 14.30
N ALA A 63 7.79 -20.59 13.04
CA ALA A 63 8.96 -21.05 12.32
C ALA A 63 10.25 -20.55 12.98
N ALA A 64 10.30 -19.27 13.40
CA ALA A 64 11.43 -18.71 14.13
C ALA A 64 11.68 -19.41 15.45
N MET A 65 10.64 -19.65 16.26
CA MET A 65 10.77 -20.40 17.54
C MET A 65 11.27 -21.83 17.35
N LEU A 66 10.85 -22.51 16.27
CA LEU A 66 11.29 -23.88 15.98
C LEU A 66 12.70 -23.95 15.40
N SER A 67 13.21 -22.87 14.83
CA SER A 67 14.54 -22.78 14.23
C SER A 67 15.63 -22.52 15.28
N THR A 68 15.28 -21.96 16.44
CA THR A 68 16.22 -21.55 17.49
C THR A 68 16.53 -22.69 18.47
N ARG A 69 17.81 -22.92 18.71
CA ARG A 69 18.33 -23.84 19.74
C ARG A 69 19.30 -23.17 20.70
N ARG A 70 19.81 -22.02 20.35
CA ARG A 70 20.87 -21.31 21.10
C ARG A 70 20.49 -19.83 21.19
N VAL A 71 21.09 -19.11 22.16
CA VAL A 71 20.80 -17.69 22.40
C VAL A 71 21.26 -16.82 21.24
N ASP A 72 22.44 -17.09 20.67
CA ASP A 72 23.00 -16.40 19.51
C ASP A 72 22.06 -16.50 18.28
N GLU A 73 21.58 -17.72 17.99
CA GLU A 73 20.58 -17.93 16.92
C GLU A 73 19.26 -17.16 17.17
N ALA A 74 18.87 -17.01 18.44
CA ALA A 74 17.68 -16.25 18.80
C ALA A 74 17.89 -14.74 18.60
N GLU A 75 19.07 -14.22 18.93
CA GLU A 75 19.42 -12.81 18.72
C GLU A 75 19.40 -12.44 17.24
N GLU A 76 19.99 -13.29 16.37
CA GLU A 76 19.95 -13.10 14.91
C GLU A 76 18.52 -13.08 14.33
N LEU A 77 17.62 -13.90 14.89
CA LEU A 77 16.22 -13.95 14.43
C LEU A 77 15.34 -12.81 14.97
N LEU A 78 15.79 -12.04 15.97
CA LEU A 78 15.03 -10.87 16.44
C LEU A 78 14.84 -9.84 15.34
N GLY A 79 15.86 -9.59 14.51
CA GLY A 79 15.75 -8.70 13.35
C GLY A 79 14.68 -9.18 12.35
N VAL A 80 14.67 -10.49 12.05
CA VAL A 80 13.66 -11.11 11.15
C VAL A 80 12.25 -10.91 11.69
N LEU A 81 12.05 -11.18 12.99
CA LEU A 81 10.74 -11.01 13.62
C LEU A 81 10.31 -9.54 13.70
N LYS A 82 11.28 -8.61 13.85
CA LYS A 82 10.98 -7.17 13.85
C LYS A 82 10.50 -6.70 12.48
N VAL A 83 11.18 -7.10 11.40
CA VAL A 83 10.76 -6.79 10.03
C VAL A 83 9.38 -7.38 9.74
N ALA A 84 9.15 -8.64 10.11
CA ALA A 84 7.85 -9.29 9.94
C ALA A 84 6.72 -8.56 10.69
N ALA A 85 6.97 -8.19 11.96
CA ALA A 85 6.00 -7.44 12.76
C ALA A 85 5.73 -6.03 12.18
N SER A 86 6.74 -5.38 11.61
CA SER A 86 6.56 -4.09 10.93
C SER A 86 5.74 -4.25 9.63
N SER A 87 5.97 -5.31 8.84
CA SER A 87 5.16 -5.59 7.65
C SER A 87 3.69 -5.88 8.02
N GLU A 88 3.45 -6.57 9.13
CA GLU A 88 2.10 -6.80 9.68
C GLU A 88 1.46 -5.48 10.13
N ASN A 89 2.21 -4.56 10.76
CA ASN A 89 1.70 -3.25 11.15
C ASN A 89 1.35 -2.37 9.93
N ILE A 90 2.12 -2.44 8.83
CA ILE A 90 1.76 -1.78 7.56
C ILE A 90 0.42 -2.32 7.05
N ALA A 91 0.23 -3.64 7.06
CA ALA A 91 -1.01 -4.28 6.64
C ALA A 91 -2.21 -3.85 7.49
N ASN A 92 -2.05 -3.79 8.81
CA ASN A 92 -3.08 -3.31 9.73
C ASN A 92 -3.48 -1.86 9.44
N ALA A 93 -2.50 -0.99 9.18
CA ALA A 93 -2.77 0.41 8.83
C ALA A 93 -3.49 0.51 7.47
N ALA A 94 -3.14 -0.31 6.48
CA ALA A 94 -3.87 -0.41 5.22
C ALA A 94 -5.32 -0.89 5.43
N GLY A 95 -5.54 -1.87 6.31
CA GLY A 95 -6.88 -2.30 6.76
C GLY A 95 -7.68 -1.15 7.37
N ASP A 96 -7.03 -0.27 8.12
CA ASP A 96 -7.68 0.91 8.70
C ASP A 96 -8.08 1.93 7.62
N ILE A 97 -7.30 2.10 6.55
CA ILE A 97 -7.71 2.91 5.40
C ILE A 97 -8.94 2.30 4.71
N ALA A 98 -8.95 0.99 4.47
CA ALA A 98 -10.09 0.30 3.85
C ALA A 98 -11.38 0.44 4.69
N LYS A 99 -11.28 0.45 6.02
CA LYS A 99 -12.42 0.68 6.93
C LYS A 99 -13.07 2.05 6.75
N ILE A 100 -12.38 3.06 6.19
CA ILE A 100 -12.99 4.36 5.84
C ILE A 100 -14.17 4.15 4.89
N VAL A 101 -13.99 3.29 3.88
CA VAL A 101 -15.02 2.95 2.88
C VAL A 101 -16.14 2.15 3.53
N LEU A 102 -15.80 1.03 4.17
CA LEU A 102 -16.78 0.09 4.73
C LEU A 102 -17.63 0.68 5.86
N MET A 103 -17.07 1.63 6.61
CA MET A 103 -17.80 2.36 7.66
C MET A 103 -18.45 3.64 7.16
N ASN A 104 -18.39 3.89 5.84
CA ASN A 104 -18.94 5.10 5.21
C ASN A 104 -18.50 6.38 5.93
N MET A 105 -17.21 6.46 6.26
CA MET A 105 -16.62 7.69 6.77
C MET A 105 -16.49 8.68 5.62
N GLY A 106 -16.97 9.88 5.77
CA GLY A 106 -16.92 10.89 4.70
C GLY A 106 -15.48 11.22 4.31
N ILE A 107 -15.21 11.25 3.02
CA ILE A 107 -13.98 11.78 2.43
C ILE A 107 -14.38 12.84 1.42
N PRO A 108 -13.82 14.06 1.48
CA PRO A 108 -14.09 15.11 0.51
C PRO A 108 -13.77 14.66 -0.91
N MET A 109 -14.56 15.08 -1.88
CA MET A 109 -14.31 14.79 -3.28
C MET A 109 -12.96 15.37 -3.75
N GLU A 110 -12.61 16.54 -3.22
CA GLU A 110 -11.36 17.25 -3.48
C GLU A 110 -10.16 16.39 -3.10
N LEU A 111 -10.19 15.73 -1.94
CA LEU A 111 -9.15 14.84 -1.51
C LEU A 111 -9.03 13.62 -2.43
N LYS A 112 -10.15 13.03 -2.85
CA LYS A 112 -10.13 11.91 -3.79
C LYS A 112 -9.52 12.29 -5.14
N ILE A 113 -9.75 13.52 -5.61
CA ILE A 113 -9.18 14.01 -6.85
C ILE A 113 -7.69 14.30 -6.67
N ALA A 114 -7.29 14.97 -5.59
CA ALA A 114 -5.89 15.27 -5.30
C ALA A 114 -5.05 13.98 -5.18
N LEU A 115 -5.60 12.94 -4.54
CA LEU A 115 -4.93 11.64 -4.45
C LEU A 115 -4.82 10.91 -5.80
N ARG A 116 -5.70 11.20 -6.76
CA ARG A 116 -5.59 10.68 -8.14
C ARG A 116 -4.53 11.40 -8.97
N GLU A 117 -4.24 12.65 -8.65
CA GLU A 117 -3.27 13.50 -9.33
C GLU A 117 -1.90 13.48 -8.64
N ALA A 118 -1.70 12.64 -7.62
CA ALA A 118 -0.42 12.43 -6.98
C ALA A 118 0.61 11.81 -7.95
N GLU A 119 1.90 11.98 -7.67
CA GLU A 119 3.01 11.54 -8.56
C GLU A 119 2.93 10.05 -8.92
N GLU A 120 2.60 9.18 -7.95
CA GLU A 120 2.19 7.80 -8.18
C GLU A 120 0.69 7.68 -8.00
N THR A 121 -0.01 7.44 -9.10
CA THR A 121 -1.45 7.30 -9.11
C THR A 121 -1.89 5.85 -9.30
N ILE A 122 -3.06 5.54 -8.76
CA ILE A 122 -3.71 4.26 -8.96
C ILE A 122 -4.92 4.46 -9.84
N VAL A 123 -5.04 3.63 -10.89
CA VAL A 123 -6.17 3.64 -11.80
C VAL A 123 -6.94 2.33 -11.73
N ARG A 124 -8.25 2.44 -11.70
CA ARG A 124 -9.19 1.31 -11.83
C ARG A 124 -9.85 1.36 -13.20
N ALA A 125 -9.74 0.28 -13.98
CA ALA A 125 -10.36 0.19 -15.28
C ALA A 125 -10.93 -1.22 -15.54
N THR A 126 -12.11 -1.29 -16.16
CA THR A 126 -12.72 -2.57 -16.53
C THR A 126 -12.46 -2.88 -18.00
N VAL A 127 -11.95 -4.07 -18.29
CA VAL A 127 -11.66 -4.53 -19.65
C VAL A 127 -12.96 -4.71 -20.43
N ALA A 128 -13.19 -3.86 -21.44
CA ALA A 128 -14.34 -3.92 -22.31
C ALA A 128 -14.20 -5.08 -23.33
N GLU A 129 -15.32 -5.53 -23.90
CA GLU A 129 -15.34 -6.59 -24.91
C GLU A 129 -14.48 -6.26 -26.13
N GLU A 130 -14.58 -5.02 -26.62
CA GLU A 130 -13.85 -4.52 -27.79
C GLU A 130 -12.48 -3.91 -27.44
N SER A 131 -12.03 -4.07 -26.18
CA SER A 131 -10.75 -3.57 -25.70
C SER A 131 -9.58 -4.28 -26.41
N VAL A 132 -8.53 -3.52 -26.71
CA VAL A 132 -7.28 -4.09 -27.23
C VAL A 132 -6.59 -5.00 -26.21
N MET A 133 -6.96 -4.91 -24.94
CA MET A 133 -6.45 -5.76 -23.86
C MET A 133 -7.16 -7.10 -23.78
N SER A 134 -8.42 -7.18 -24.24
CA SER A 134 -9.22 -8.40 -24.13
C SER A 134 -8.62 -9.58 -24.90
N GLY A 135 -8.36 -10.69 -24.19
CA GLY A 135 -7.79 -11.91 -24.77
C GLY A 135 -6.27 -11.90 -24.95
N ARG A 136 -5.56 -10.83 -24.63
CA ARG A 136 -4.10 -10.73 -24.67
C ARG A 136 -3.45 -10.95 -23.31
N THR A 137 -2.17 -11.32 -23.28
CA THR A 137 -1.39 -11.41 -22.06
C THR A 137 -0.82 -10.04 -21.70
N LEU A 138 -0.48 -9.83 -20.41
CA LEU A 138 0.19 -8.60 -19.97
C LEU A 138 1.52 -8.40 -20.72
N GLY A 139 2.28 -9.48 -20.93
CA GLY A 139 3.53 -9.44 -21.70
C GLY A 139 3.36 -9.04 -23.16
N ASP A 140 2.25 -9.42 -23.82
CA ASP A 140 1.96 -8.99 -25.21
C ASP A 140 1.53 -7.53 -25.30
N LEU A 141 1.04 -6.96 -24.19
CA LEU A 141 0.53 -5.59 -24.13
C LEU A 141 1.62 -4.58 -23.84
N GLU A 142 2.69 -4.99 -23.15
CA GLU A 142 3.81 -4.12 -22.74
C GLU A 142 3.32 -2.81 -22.10
N LEU A 143 2.31 -2.91 -21.16
CA LEU A 143 1.60 -1.75 -20.60
C LEU A 143 2.53 -0.81 -19.86
N ASP A 144 3.53 -1.35 -19.20
CA ASP A 144 4.61 -0.64 -18.52
C ASP A 144 5.38 0.28 -19.47
N ILE A 145 5.71 -0.22 -20.67
CA ILE A 145 6.43 0.52 -21.70
C ILE A 145 5.50 1.51 -22.42
N GLU A 146 4.30 1.07 -22.79
CA GLU A 146 3.37 1.86 -23.60
C GLU A 146 2.68 2.97 -22.81
N THR A 147 2.41 2.74 -21.53
CA THR A 147 1.62 3.64 -20.70
C THR A 147 2.32 4.11 -19.43
N GLY A 148 3.40 3.48 -19.00
CA GLY A 148 4.00 3.70 -17.69
C GLY A 148 3.15 3.19 -16.53
N MET A 149 2.19 2.27 -16.79
CA MET A 149 1.28 1.73 -15.79
C MET A 149 1.52 0.24 -15.59
N TRP A 150 1.59 -0.21 -14.34
CA TRP A 150 1.73 -1.61 -13.94
C TRP A 150 0.42 -2.13 -13.35
N VAL A 151 -0.06 -3.26 -13.85
CA VAL A 151 -1.23 -3.93 -13.26
C VAL A 151 -0.76 -4.68 -12.01
N ILE A 152 -1.21 -4.24 -10.85
CA ILE A 152 -0.85 -4.80 -9.54
C ILE A 152 -1.86 -5.84 -9.05
N ALA A 153 -3.12 -5.73 -9.49
CA ALA A 153 -4.16 -6.71 -9.17
C ALA A 153 -5.23 -6.75 -10.26
N ILE A 154 -5.87 -7.91 -10.40
CA ILE A 154 -6.99 -8.13 -11.30
C ILE A 154 -8.12 -8.79 -10.53
N ARG A 155 -9.29 -8.14 -10.46
CA ARG A 155 -10.51 -8.79 -9.99
C ARG A 155 -11.23 -9.42 -11.18
N ARG A 156 -11.43 -10.73 -11.11
CA ARG A 156 -12.12 -11.53 -12.12
C ARG A 156 -13.35 -12.17 -11.51
N SER A 157 -14.51 -11.57 -11.69
CA SER A 157 -15.74 -11.92 -10.95
C SER A 157 -15.54 -11.79 -9.44
N GLU A 158 -15.56 -12.89 -8.69
CA GLU A 158 -15.32 -12.92 -7.24
C GLU A 158 -13.86 -13.29 -6.89
N ASP A 159 -13.03 -13.65 -7.87
CA ASP A 159 -11.66 -14.07 -7.65
C ASP A 159 -10.67 -12.93 -7.89
N TRP A 160 -9.59 -12.93 -7.11
CA TRP A 160 -8.50 -11.98 -7.25
C TRP A 160 -7.22 -12.65 -7.77
N ILE A 161 -6.50 -11.96 -8.64
CA ILE A 161 -5.17 -12.32 -9.12
C ILE A 161 -4.26 -11.16 -8.68
N TYR A 162 -3.35 -11.44 -7.76
CA TYR A 162 -2.38 -10.47 -7.26
C TYR A 162 -1.07 -10.65 -8.00
N ASP A 163 -0.34 -9.56 -8.18
CA ASP A 163 0.93 -9.51 -8.87
C ASP A 163 0.93 -10.36 -10.15
N PRO A 164 0.06 -9.99 -11.12
CA PRO A 164 -0.13 -10.79 -12.31
C PRO A 164 1.11 -10.74 -13.20
N ASP A 165 1.64 -11.90 -13.56
CA ASP A 165 2.81 -12.06 -14.41
C ASP A 165 2.57 -11.74 -15.88
N ARG A 166 3.65 -11.71 -16.68
CA ARG A 166 3.60 -11.44 -18.12
C ARG A 166 2.73 -12.45 -18.91
N GLU A 167 2.57 -13.67 -18.41
CA GLU A 167 1.75 -14.73 -19.03
C GLU A 167 0.27 -14.61 -18.66
N THR A 168 -0.07 -13.75 -17.69
CA THR A 168 -1.45 -13.53 -17.26
C THR A 168 -2.28 -12.93 -18.38
N ARG A 169 -3.30 -13.70 -18.79
CA ARG A 169 -4.22 -13.32 -19.89
C ARG A 169 -5.42 -12.57 -19.37
N LEU A 170 -5.63 -11.36 -19.88
CA LEU A 170 -6.78 -10.52 -19.59
C LEU A 170 -8.04 -11.02 -20.28
N ARG A 171 -9.19 -10.85 -19.63
CA ARG A 171 -10.52 -11.23 -20.13
C ARG A 171 -11.47 -10.04 -20.08
N GLN A 172 -12.46 -10.06 -20.94
CA GLN A 172 -13.59 -9.13 -20.83
C GLN A 172 -14.20 -9.21 -19.41
N GLY A 173 -14.46 -8.06 -18.83
CA GLY A 173 -15.02 -7.92 -17.47
C GLY A 173 -14.00 -7.94 -16.34
N ASP A 174 -12.72 -8.24 -16.61
CA ASP A 174 -11.67 -8.09 -15.61
C ASP A 174 -11.61 -6.63 -15.15
N VAL A 175 -11.58 -6.40 -13.85
CA VAL A 175 -11.31 -5.08 -13.27
C VAL A 175 -9.83 -5.03 -12.94
N LEU A 176 -9.11 -4.16 -13.63
CA LEU A 176 -7.69 -3.96 -13.44
C LEU A 176 -7.45 -2.85 -12.41
N ILE A 177 -6.58 -3.11 -11.47
CA ILE A 177 -5.98 -2.10 -10.60
C ILE A 177 -4.54 -1.94 -11.08
N ALA A 178 -4.19 -0.73 -11.51
CA ALA A 178 -2.85 -0.44 -12.02
C ALA A 178 -2.29 0.80 -11.34
N ARG A 179 -0.98 0.79 -11.11
CA ARG A 179 -0.21 1.88 -10.53
C ARG A 179 0.78 2.43 -11.56
N GLY A 180 1.06 3.72 -11.50
CA GLY A 180 2.04 4.37 -12.37
C GLY A 180 1.88 5.88 -12.38
N HIS A 181 2.47 6.53 -13.38
CA HIS A 181 2.41 7.98 -13.51
C HIS A 181 1.07 8.45 -14.08
N ASP A 182 0.56 9.59 -13.62
CA ASP A 182 -0.71 10.20 -14.03
C ASP A 182 -0.80 10.42 -15.54
N GLU A 183 0.31 10.75 -16.19
CA GLU A 183 0.41 10.89 -17.65
C GLU A 183 0.00 9.63 -18.42
N GLY A 184 0.19 8.45 -17.83
CA GLY A 184 -0.17 7.15 -18.40
C GLY A 184 -1.64 6.79 -18.29
N VAL A 185 -2.34 7.35 -17.31
CA VAL A 185 -3.74 7.02 -17.00
C VAL A 185 -4.69 7.16 -18.20
N PRO A 186 -4.66 8.27 -18.99
CA PRO A 186 -5.58 8.42 -20.12
C PRO A 186 -5.44 7.32 -21.15
N LEU A 187 -4.21 6.93 -21.48
CA LEU A 187 -3.93 5.89 -22.48
C LEU A 187 -4.31 4.51 -21.93
N PHE A 188 -3.88 4.18 -20.72
CA PHE A 188 -4.24 2.93 -20.05
C PHE A 188 -5.76 2.75 -19.97
N PHE A 189 -6.49 3.77 -19.48
CA PHE A 189 -7.94 3.74 -19.39
C PHE A 189 -8.61 3.56 -20.76
N GLN A 190 -8.13 4.24 -21.78
CA GLN A 190 -8.64 4.09 -23.14
C GLN A 190 -8.40 2.68 -23.70
N MET A 191 -7.21 2.12 -23.47
CA MET A 191 -6.88 0.76 -23.90
C MET A 191 -7.78 -0.28 -23.20
N ALA A 192 -8.06 -0.13 -21.91
CA ALA A 192 -8.91 -1.04 -21.16
C ALA A 192 -10.40 -0.89 -21.51
N THR A 193 -10.92 0.35 -21.57
CA THR A 193 -12.37 0.61 -21.61
C THR A 193 -12.90 1.01 -22.99
N THR A 194 -12.02 1.25 -23.97
CA THR A 194 -12.34 1.87 -25.29
C THR A 194 -12.91 3.27 -25.22
N LYS A 195 -13.00 3.86 -24.02
CA LYS A 195 -13.56 5.19 -23.79
C LYS A 195 -12.44 6.19 -23.54
N LYS A 196 -12.69 7.45 -23.94
CA LYS A 196 -11.78 8.53 -23.60
C LYS A 196 -11.82 8.78 -22.09
N PHE A 197 -10.66 8.87 -21.45
CA PHE A 197 -10.56 9.32 -20.08
C PHE A 197 -10.99 10.79 -19.98
N ILE A 198 -11.90 11.10 -19.08
CA ILE A 198 -12.36 12.46 -18.81
C ILE A 198 -12.07 12.72 -17.34
N PRO A 199 -11.06 13.56 -17.02
CA PRO A 199 -10.82 14.00 -15.66
C PRO A 199 -12.09 14.66 -15.10
N ARG A 200 -12.42 14.42 -13.84
CA ARG A 200 -13.49 15.18 -13.17
C ARG A 200 -12.94 16.55 -12.81
N GLU A 201 -13.52 17.59 -13.40
CA GLU A 201 -13.28 18.97 -12.96
C GLU A 201 -14.04 19.24 -11.66
N ILE A 202 -13.38 19.93 -10.72
CA ILE A 202 -14.00 20.39 -9.47
C ILE A 202 -14.62 21.75 -9.73
N GLU A 203 -15.92 21.92 -9.47
CA GLU A 203 -16.49 23.25 -9.25
C GLU A 203 -16.02 23.71 -7.86
N HIS A 204 -15.11 24.68 -7.82
CA HIS A 204 -14.62 25.28 -6.59
C HIS A 204 -15.74 26.01 -5.86
N ASP A 205 -16.31 25.40 -4.85
CA ASP A 205 -17.23 26.06 -3.93
C ASP A 205 -16.43 26.76 -2.81
N LYS A 206 -16.87 27.92 -2.39
CA LYS A 206 -16.14 28.87 -1.55
C LYS A 206 -15.87 28.43 -0.10
N VAL A 207 -16.43 27.30 0.32
CA VAL A 207 -16.28 26.74 1.70
C VAL A 207 -14.93 26.06 1.93
N LEU A 208 -14.11 25.89 0.89
CA LEU A 208 -13.05 24.89 0.83
C LEU A 208 -11.62 25.38 1.07
N LYS A 209 -11.37 26.68 1.30
CA LYS A 209 -9.97 27.13 1.50
C LYS A 209 -9.30 26.55 2.75
N ASP A 210 -10.07 26.34 3.81
CA ASP A 210 -9.53 25.74 5.04
C ASP A 210 -9.38 24.20 4.86
N LEU A 211 -10.14 23.60 3.94
CA LEU A 211 -10.03 22.19 3.58
C LEU A 211 -8.91 21.94 2.55
N GLU A 212 -8.61 22.88 1.65
CA GLU A 212 -7.52 22.77 0.67
C GLU A 212 -6.19 22.46 1.35
N HIS A 213 -5.87 23.17 2.44
CA HIS A 213 -4.64 22.93 3.17
C HIS A 213 -4.60 21.56 3.86
N ALA A 214 -5.71 21.11 4.41
CA ALA A 214 -5.81 19.76 4.97
C ALA A 214 -5.68 18.67 3.88
N VAL A 215 -6.18 18.93 2.67
CA VAL A 215 -6.03 18.04 1.52
C VAL A 215 -4.57 17.94 1.09
N ASP A 216 -3.86 19.08 0.98
CA ASP A 216 -2.44 19.10 0.63
C ASP A 216 -1.61 18.28 1.63
N ILE A 217 -1.81 18.51 2.94
CA ILE A 217 -1.12 17.76 3.99
C ILE A 217 -1.37 16.25 3.85
N ILE A 218 -2.61 15.82 3.60
CA ILE A 218 -2.93 14.39 3.46
C ILE A 218 -2.26 13.77 2.22
N VAL A 219 -2.20 14.48 1.10
CA VAL A 219 -1.50 13.99 -0.10
C VAL A 219 -0.01 13.82 0.18
N ASP A 220 0.60 14.79 0.84
CA ASP A 220 2.00 14.70 1.24
C ASP A 220 2.23 13.54 2.23
N MET A 221 1.36 13.35 3.23
CA MET A 221 1.42 12.23 4.16
C MET A 221 1.32 10.87 3.43
N LYS A 222 0.43 10.76 2.44
CA LYS A 222 0.32 9.55 1.60
C LYS A 222 1.64 9.29 0.87
N ASN A 223 2.17 10.27 0.15
CA ASN A 223 3.41 10.14 -0.62
C ASN A 223 4.60 9.79 0.28
N MET A 224 4.70 10.44 1.45
CA MET A 224 5.76 10.17 2.43
C MET A 224 5.65 8.76 3.03
N SER A 225 4.44 8.27 3.32
CA SER A 225 4.26 6.92 3.86
C SER A 225 4.72 5.85 2.86
N GLU A 226 4.38 5.98 1.58
CA GLU A 226 4.82 5.07 0.52
C GLU A 226 6.35 5.14 0.30
N LEU A 227 6.91 6.37 0.25
CA LEU A 227 8.35 6.57 0.15
C LEU A 227 9.10 5.93 1.34
N SER A 228 8.59 6.10 2.55
CA SER A 228 9.19 5.54 3.77
C SER A 228 9.26 4.01 3.71
N VAL A 229 8.22 3.33 3.23
CA VAL A 229 8.21 1.87 3.05
C VAL A 229 9.28 1.44 2.04
N GLY A 230 9.34 2.08 0.87
CA GLY A 230 10.33 1.77 -0.16
C GLY A 230 11.77 2.00 0.31
N LEU A 231 12.03 3.12 1.01
CA LEU A 231 13.35 3.42 1.57
C LEU A 231 13.74 2.45 2.70
N ALA A 232 12.79 2.06 3.56
CA ALA A 232 13.07 1.13 4.64
C ALA A 232 13.55 -0.25 4.13
N TYR A 233 12.89 -0.81 3.12
CA TYR A 233 13.35 -2.03 2.47
C TYR A 233 14.66 -1.82 1.70
N SER A 234 14.87 -0.66 1.08
CA SER A 234 16.13 -0.32 0.42
C SER A 234 17.28 -0.21 1.41
N ALA A 235 17.06 0.34 2.61
CA ALA A 235 18.06 0.39 3.66
C ALA A 235 18.55 -1.02 4.04
N ILE A 236 17.64 -1.97 4.18
CA ILE A 236 17.97 -3.37 4.44
C ILE A 236 18.72 -4.00 3.26
N LEU A 237 18.22 -3.78 2.02
CA LEU A 237 18.78 -4.41 0.82
C LEU A 237 20.24 -4.02 0.58
N PHE A 238 20.55 -2.76 0.84
CA PHE A 238 21.88 -2.18 0.62
C PHE A 238 22.71 -2.10 1.90
N ASP A 239 22.15 -2.51 3.06
CA ASP A 239 22.79 -2.38 4.39
C ASP A 239 23.32 -0.96 4.60
N ASN A 240 22.42 0.03 4.42
CA ASN A 240 22.79 1.43 4.33
C ASN A 240 22.12 2.26 5.43
N GLU A 241 22.94 2.70 6.39
CA GLU A 241 22.51 3.54 7.52
C GLU A 241 22.00 4.91 7.07
N ASP A 242 22.58 5.51 6.02
CA ASP A 242 22.16 6.85 5.55
C ASP A 242 20.72 6.80 5.06
N ILE A 243 20.32 5.74 4.34
CA ILE A 243 18.92 5.53 3.93
C ILE A 243 18.04 5.30 5.16
N ALA A 244 18.49 4.54 6.13
CA ALA A 244 17.73 4.31 7.36
C ALA A 244 17.55 5.59 8.20
N TYR A 245 18.54 6.50 8.22
CA TYR A 245 18.39 7.82 8.84
C TYR A 245 17.37 8.69 8.08
N GLU A 246 17.31 8.60 6.76
CA GLU A 246 16.30 9.31 5.96
C GLU A 246 14.88 8.84 6.34
N VAL A 247 14.66 7.54 6.49
CA VAL A 247 13.36 7.01 6.97
C VAL A 247 13.01 7.56 8.35
N SER A 248 13.99 7.66 9.26
CA SER A 248 13.77 8.25 10.59
C SER A 248 13.42 9.75 10.51
N ALA A 249 13.99 10.48 9.55
CA ALA A 249 13.65 11.88 9.34
C ALA A 249 12.23 12.06 8.78
N LEU A 250 11.83 11.20 7.84
CA LEU A 250 10.47 11.18 7.27
C LEU A 250 9.42 10.86 8.33
N GLU A 251 9.69 9.92 9.25
CA GLU A 251 8.79 9.59 10.37
C GLU A 251 8.59 10.80 11.28
N ALA A 252 9.66 11.50 11.67
CA ALA A 252 9.56 12.69 12.51
C ALA A 252 8.80 13.84 11.81
N GLU A 253 8.92 13.98 10.50
CA GLU A 253 8.15 14.93 9.69
C GLU A 253 6.68 14.52 9.62
N MET A 254 6.39 13.24 9.40
CA MET A 254 5.05 12.68 9.38
C MET A 254 4.28 12.95 10.69
N ASP A 255 4.95 12.77 11.83
CA ASP A 255 4.41 13.11 13.15
C ASP A 255 4.01 14.60 13.23
N SER A 256 4.86 15.49 12.75
CA SER A 256 4.60 16.93 12.73
C SER A 256 3.39 17.27 11.85
N MET A 257 3.29 16.65 10.67
CA MET A 257 2.20 16.85 9.72
C MET A 257 0.87 16.36 10.29
N LYS A 258 0.86 15.23 10.98
CA LYS A 258 -0.33 14.69 11.66
C LYS A 258 -0.88 15.69 12.68
N TYR A 259 -0.02 16.31 13.52
CA TYR A 259 -0.46 17.31 14.48
C TYR A 259 -0.95 18.59 13.81
N GLU A 260 -0.29 19.04 12.74
CA GLU A 260 -0.72 20.18 11.97
C GLU A 260 -2.10 19.94 11.32
N LEU A 261 -2.28 18.77 10.70
CA LEU A 261 -3.56 18.38 10.12
C LEU A 261 -4.69 18.35 11.16
N GLN A 262 -4.43 17.76 12.35
CA GLN A 262 -5.43 17.75 13.42
C GLN A 262 -5.85 19.15 13.81
N HIS A 263 -4.93 20.12 13.86
CA HIS A 263 -5.24 21.52 14.12
C HIS A 263 -6.18 22.09 13.04
N TRP A 264 -5.85 21.93 11.75
CA TRP A 264 -6.66 22.42 10.64
C TRP A 264 -8.04 21.77 10.57
N VAL A 265 -8.13 20.47 10.83
CA VAL A 265 -9.40 19.75 10.88
C VAL A 265 -10.30 20.30 12.01
N LEU A 266 -9.75 20.59 13.18
CA LEU A 266 -10.50 21.16 14.29
C LEU A 266 -10.94 22.62 14.01
N GLU A 267 -10.12 23.42 13.31
CA GLU A 267 -10.52 24.76 12.86
C GLU A 267 -11.65 24.68 11.82
N THR A 268 -11.54 23.79 10.85
CA THR A 268 -12.55 23.56 9.81
C THR A 268 -13.87 23.07 10.40
N ALA A 269 -13.84 22.25 11.48
CA ALA A 269 -15.03 21.73 12.16
C ALA A 269 -15.98 22.83 12.68
N LYS A 270 -15.48 24.06 12.88
CA LYS A 270 -16.30 25.21 13.29
C LYS A 270 -17.19 25.75 12.19
N HIS A 271 -16.90 25.39 10.93
CA HIS A 271 -17.49 25.99 9.72
C HIS A 271 -18.19 24.99 8.82
N VAL A 272 -18.13 23.69 9.12
CA VAL A 272 -18.73 22.61 8.31
C VAL A 272 -20.04 22.14 8.95
N ASP A 273 -21.07 21.97 8.13
CA ASP A 273 -22.36 21.43 8.57
C ASP A 273 -22.31 19.92 8.83
N ASP A 274 -21.50 19.17 8.06
CA ASP A 274 -21.30 17.73 8.21
C ASP A 274 -19.87 17.40 8.65
N VAL A 275 -19.68 17.14 9.94
CA VAL A 275 -18.39 16.75 10.54
C VAL A 275 -17.93 15.34 10.14
N ASN A 276 -18.78 14.55 9.48
CA ASN A 276 -18.44 13.19 9.07
C ASN A 276 -17.29 13.18 8.05
N VAL A 277 -17.25 14.20 7.19
CA VAL A 277 -16.17 14.41 6.21
C VAL A 277 -14.79 14.54 6.87
N LEU A 278 -14.74 15.22 8.03
CA LEU A 278 -13.51 15.42 8.78
C LEU A 278 -13.04 14.15 9.50
N ARG A 279 -13.97 13.25 9.81
CA ARG A 279 -13.67 11.99 10.47
C ARG A 279 -12.83 11.07 9.58
N GLY A 280 -13.17 10.99 8.27
CA GLY A 280 -12.39 10.21 7.31
C GLY A 280 -10.96 10.75 7.15
N ILE A 281 -10.79 12.09 7.08
CA ILE A 281 -9.48 12.74 7.00
C ILE A 281 -8.61 12.39 8.21
N LEU A 282 -9.14 12.49 9.43
CA LEU A 282 -8.40 12.16 10.65
C LEU A 282 -8.01 10.68 10.71
N HIS A 283 -8.88 9.81 10.22
CA HIS A 283 -8.63 8.37 10.21
C HIS A 283 -7.53 8.03 9.20
N LEU A 284 -7.60 8.64 8.01
CA LEU A 284 -6.58 8.49 6.97
C LEU A 284 -5.22 8.98 7.44
N ALA A 285 -5.15 10.17 8.06
CA ALA A 285 -3.90 10.69 8.61
C ALA A 285 -3.26 9.76 9.64
N SER A 286 -4.09 9.20 10.52
CA SER A 286 -3.60 8.25 11.54
C SER A 286 -3.10 6.94 10.92
N ALA A 287 -3.74 6.47 9.87
CA ALA A 287 -3.30 5.26 9.17
C ALA A 287 -2.01 5.52 8.35
N SER A 288 -1.90 6.67 7.66
CA SER A 288 -0.68 7.02 6.91
C SER A 288 0.53 7.17 7.84
N GLU A 289 0.35 7.76 9.02
CA GLU A 289 1.42 7.85 10.03
C GLU A 289 1.78 6.48 10.59
N ALA A 290 0.81 5.59 10.84
CA ALA A 290 1.08 4.24 11.30
C ALA A 290 1.87 3.40 10.25
N ILE A 291 1.69 3.67 8.95
CA ILE A 291 2.52 3.07 7.89
C ILE A 291 3.97 3.57 8.01
N SER A 292 4.17 4.88 8.20
CA SER A 292 5.50 5.48 8.35
C SER A 292 6.21 4.97 9.61
N ASP A 293 5.52 4.89 10.74
CA ASP A 293 6.00 4.30 11.99
C ASP A 293 6.48 2.85 11.80
N ALA A 294 5.69 2.06 11.07
CA ALA A 294 6.04 0.69 10.78
C ALA A 294 7.26 0.59 9.83
N ALA A 295 7.35 1.48 8.84
CA ALA A 295 8.51 1.59 7.96
C ALA A 295 9.78 1.96 8.74
N TYR A 296 9.69 2.92 9.68
CA TYR A 296 10.79 3.19 10.60
C TYR A 296 11.16 1.97 11.43
N GLY A 297 10.19 1.17 11.88
CA GLY A 297 10.45 -0.09 12.56
C GLY A 297 11.32 -1.07 11.75
N ILE A 298 11.18 -1.09 10.42
CA ILE A 298 12.03 -1.86 9.50
C ILE A 298 13.44 -1.24 9.43
N ALA A 299 13.55 0.07 9.18
CA ALA A 299 14.81 0.79 9.06
C ALA A 299 15.64 0.78 10.34
N ASP A 300 14.99 0.81 11.52
CA ASP A 300 15.63 0.75 12.83
C ASP A 300 16.42 -0.57 13.07
N THR A 301 16.17 -1.62 12.30
CA THR A 301 16.99 -2.85 12.34
C THR A 301 18.40 -2.60 11.82
N VAL A 302 18.56 -1.71 10.85
CA VAL A 302 19.86 -1.30 10.31
C VAL A 302 20.56 -0.34 11.28
N LEU A 303 19.82 0.62 11.88
CA LEU A 303 20.38 1.64 12.77
C LEU A 303 20.87 1.09 14.12
N ARG A 304 20.37 -0.04 14.58
CA ARG A 304 20.74 -0.65 15.86
C ARG A 304 21.95 -1.57 15.79
N ASP A 305 22.66 -1.61 14.67
CA ASP A 305 23.81 -2.52 14.46
C ASP A 305 23.42 -3.99 14.78
N ILE A 306 22.14 -4.33 14.50
CA ILE A 306 21.69 -5.73 14.57
C ILE A 306 22.25 -6.40 13.34
N GLU A 307 23.09 -7.42 13.51
CA GLU A 307 23.60 -8.23 12.39
C GLU A 307 22.40 -8.73 11.58
N LEU A 308 22.22 -8.19 10.36
CA LEU A 308 21.09 -8.52 9.51
C LEU A 308 21.18 -9.99 9.09
N HIS A 309 20.29 -10.81 9.61
CA HIS A 309 20.25 -12.21 9.21
C HIS A 309 20.06 -12.33 7.70
N PRO A 310 20.84 -13.18 6.98
CA PRO A 310 20.76 -13.31 5.51
C PRO A 310 19.35 -13.56 4.97
N ILE A 311 18.45 -14.11 5.78
CA ILE A 311 17.04 -14.32 5.46
C ILE A 311 16.36 -12.99 5.06
N ILE A 312 16.63 -11.89 5.76
CA ILE A 312 15.99 -10.59 5.51
C ILE A 312 16.38 -10.07 4.12
N THR A 313 17.70 -10.02 3.86
CA THR A 313 18.21 -9.54 2.56
C THR A 313 17.75 -10.43 1.40
N LEU A 314 17.69 -11.76 1.61
CA LEU A 314 17.19 -12.68 0.60
C LEU A 314 15.69 -12.51 0.34
N ALA A 315 14.89 -12.32 1.39
CA ALA A 315 13.46 -12.09 1.25
C ALA A 315 13.16 -10.81 0.45
N VAL A 316 13.84 -9.71 0.78
CA VAL A 316 13.69 -8.44 0.06
C VAL A 316 14.15 -8.54 -1.40
N ARG A 317 15.22 -9.30 -1.70
CA ARG A 317 15.66 -9.55 -3.08
C ARG A 317 14.72 -10.42 -3.90
N ASN A 318 14.04 -11.35 -3.26
CA ASN A 318 13.10 -12.25 -3.95
C ASN A 318 11.77 -11.55 -4.28
N SER A 319 11.53 -10.38 -3.71
CA SER A 319 10.38 -9.57 -4.06
C SER A 319 10.50 -9.10 -5.52
N GLU A 320 9.56 -9.49 -6.36
CA GLU A 320 9.57 -9.18 -7.79
C GLU A 320 9.54 -7.68 -8.07
N GLU A 321 8.93 -6.88 -7.21
CA GLU A 321 8.88 -5.42 -7.35
C GLU A 321 10.25 -4.77 -7.27
N VAL A 322 11.14 -5.20 -6.38
CA VAL A 322 12.50 -4.66 -6.26
C VAL A 322 13.31 -4.99 -7.52
N ILE A 323 13.15 -6.19 -8.06
CA ILE A 323 13.87 -6.62 -9.28
C ILE A 323 13.38 -5.83 -10.50
N THR A 324 12.10 -5.58 -10.62
CA THR A 324 11.50 -4.83 -11.75
C THR A 324 11.90 -3.35 -11.74
N ARG A 325 12.03 -2.73 -10.56
CA ARG A 325 12.46 -1.33 -10.43
C ARG A 325 13.95 -1.09 -10.66
N LEU A 326 14.78 -2.13 -10.56
CA LEU A 326 16.24 -2.06 -10.75
C LEU A 326 16.71 -2.48 -12.15
N GLN A 327 15.83 -2.97 -13.00
CA GLN A 327 16.06 -3.29 -14.42
C GLN A 327 15.48 -2.23 -15.35
#